data_22c1ff410055b6bcb051024ec3ba0b44
#
_entry.id   22c1ff410055b6bcb051024ec3ba0b44
#
_cell.length_a   1.000
_cell.length_b   1.000
_cell.length_c   1.000
_cell.angle_alpha   90.00
_cell.angle_beta   90.00
_cell.angle_gamma   90.00
#
_symmetry.space_group_name_H-M   'P 1'
#
loop_
_entity.id
_entity.type
_entity.pdbx_description
1 polymer ?
#
loop_
_entity_poly.entity_id
_entity_poly.type
_entity_poly.pdbx_seq_one_letter_code
_entity_poly.pdbx_strand_id
1 'polypeptide(L)'
;LLASSAASDVYKRQRMQEGILSLMQMAKTSGAVEQHSKKGGLYITVLTDPTTGGVTASFAMLGDIILSEPNATIGFAGRRVIEQTTKKKLPEDFQKAEFLLEHGFVDATVPRTELRGTLEKLLRQHGRKE
;
A
#
# COMPACT_ATOMS: atom_id res chain seq x y z
N LEU A 1 -1.43 -18.25 -20.81
CA LEU A 1 -2.22 -17.78 -19.68
C LEU A 1 -1.37 -16.83 -18.86
N LEU A 2 -1.57 -15.54 -19.03
CA LEU A 2 -0.93 -14.55 -18.18
C LEU A 2 -1.75 -14.48 -16.89
N ALA A 3 -1.28 -15.15 -15.84
CA ALA A 3 -1.65 -14.73 -14.49
C ALA A 3 -1.09 -13.32 -14.32
N SER A 4 -1.92 -12.32 -14.55
CA SER A 4 -1.52 -10.93 -14.34
C SER A 4 -1.54 -10.65 -12.85
N SER A 5 -0.42 -10.85 -12.17
CA SER A 5 -0.18 -10.31 -10.85
C SER A 5 0.41 -8.92 -11.02
N ALA A 6 -0.24 -7.93 -10.45
CA ALA A 6 0.28 -6.59 -10.42
C ALA A 6 0.98 -6.37 -9.08
N ALA A 7 2.30 -6.18 -9.11
CA ALA A 7 3.04 -5.62 -8.00
C ALA A 7 3.20 -4.12 -8.26
N SER A 8 2.69 -3.29 -7.39
CA SER A 8 2.82 -1.83 -7.48
C SER A 8 3.69 -1.31 -6.36
N ASP A 9 4.79 -0.67 -6.73
CA ASP A 9 5.59 0.13 -5.81
C ASP A 9 4.87 1.47 -5.59
N VAL A 10 4.28 1.64 -4.41
CA VAL A 10 3.50 2.82 -4.09
C VAL A 10 4.43 3.88 -3.52
N TYR A 11 5.08 4.60 -4.42
CA TYR A 11 5.93 5.73 -4.07
C TYR A 11 5.15 7.05 -4.17
N LYS A 12 4.94 7.66 -3.00
CA LYS A 12 4.66 9.09 -2.82
C LYS A 12 3.38 9.71 -3.40
N ARG A 13 2.51 10.11 -2.48
CA ARG A 13 1.65 11.30 -2.48
C ARG A 13 0.77 11.55 -3.72
N GLN A 14 -0.53 11.64 -3.46
CA GLN A 14 -1.42 12.44 -4.30
C GLN A 14 -0.75 13.80 -4.62
N ARG A 15 -0.64 14.11 -5.89
CA ARG A 15 -0.12 15.41 -6.33
C ARG A 15 -1.18 16.47 -6.11
N MET A 16 -1.17 17.07 -4.93
CA MET A 16 -2.21 18.01 -4.48
C MET A 16 -2.38 19.20 -5.43
N GLN A 17 -1.32 19.61 -6.13
CA GLN A 17 -1.35 20.70 -7.10
C GLN A 17 -2.23 20.39 -8.31
N GLU A 18 -2.48 19.14 -8.63
CA GLU A 18 -3.38 18.73 -9.72
C GLU A 18 -4.85 18.59 -9.26
N GLY A 19 -5.12 18.75 -7.97
CA GLY A 19 -6.45 18.81 -7.41
C GLY A 19 -7.32 17.63 -7.81
N ILE A 20 -8.46 17.92 -8.43
CA ILE A 20 -9.46 16.92 -8.81
C ILE A 20 -8.95 15.90 -9.83
N LEU A 21 -7.97 16.25 -10.67
CA LEU A 21 -7.42 15.31 -11.65
C LEU A 21 -6.70 14.14 -10.95
N SER A 22 -5.90 14.41 -9.94
CA SER A 22 -5.23 13.35 -9.16
C SER A 22 -6.23 12.49 -8.40
N LEU A 23 -7.30 13.10 -7.88
CA LEU A 23 -8.38 12.38 -7.21
C LEU A 23 -9.10 11.43 -8.17
N MET A 24 -9.44 11.90 -9.37
CA MET A 24 -10.07 11.07 -10.40
C MET A 24 -9.16 9.94 -10.90
N GLN A 25 -7.84 10.15 -10.96
CA GLN A 25 -6.89 9.09 -11.29
C GLN A 25 -6.87 7.99 -10.22
N MET A 26 -6.96 8.33 -8.95
CA MET A 26 -7.06 7.34 -7.88
C MET A 26 -8.34 6.51 -7.99
N ALA A 27 -9.46 7.13 -8.34
CA ALA A 27 -10.72 6.43 -8.60
C ALA A 27 -10.59 5.44 -9.78
N LYS A 28 -9.95 5.86 -10.87
CA LYS A 28 -9.69 4.99 -12.04
C LYS A 28 -8.78 3.81 -11.68
N THR A 29 -7.72 4.06 -10.94
CA THR A 29 -6.78 3.02 -10.50
C THR A 29 -7.47 2.01 -9.59
N SER A 30 -8.25 2.49 -8.61
CA SER A 30 -9.02 1.61 -7.72
C SER A 30 -10.06 0.78 -8.49
N GLY A 31 -10.75 1.39 -9.46
CA GLY A 31 -11.66 0.67 -10.34
C GLY A 31 -10.99 -0.39 -11.21
N ALA A 32 -9.76 -0.13 -11.67
CA ALA A 32 -8.96 -1.13 -12.41
C ALA A 32 -8.53 -2.30 -11.51
N VAL A 33 -8.13 -2.03 -10.26
CA VAL A 33 -7.82 -3.06 -9.26
C VAL A 33 -9.05 -3.94 -9.00
N GLU A 34 -10.22 -3.34 -8.82
CA GLU A 34 -11.48 -4.06 -8.64
C GLU A 34 -11.80 -4.98 -9.84
N GLN A 35 -11.62 -4.48 -11.05
CA GLN A 35 -11.83 -5.31 -12.27
C GLN A 35 -10.81 -6.45 -12.36
N HIS A 36 -9.55 -6.19 -11.94
CA HIS A 36 -8.51 -7.21 -11.89
C HIS A 36 -8.88 -8.32 -10.90
N SER A 37 -9.30 -7.94 -9.70
CA SER A 37 -9.76 -8.87 -8.65
C SER A 37 -10.96 -9.72 -9.12
N LYS A 38 -11.98 -9.10 -9.73
CA LYS A 38 -13.14 -9.82 -10.31
C LYS A 38 -12.78 -10.88 -11.34
N LYS A 39 -11.64 -10.71 -12.02
CA LYS A 39 -11.11 -11.70 -12.96
C LYS A 39 -10.23 -12.76 -12.29
N GLY A 40 -10.14 -12.75 -10.96
CA GLY A 40 -9.31 -13.66 -10.17
C GLY A 40 -7.82 -13.33 -10.21
N GLY A 41 -7.46 -12.08 -10.52
CA GLY A 41 -6.09 -11.60 -10.49
C GLY A 41 -5.62 -11.33 -9.06
N LEU A 42 -4.35 -11.60 -8.79
CA LEU A 42 -3.68 -11.27 -7.52
C LEU A 42 -3.09 -9.87 -7.61
N TYR A 43 -3.37 -9.03 -6.61
CA TYR A 43 -2.80 -7.71 -6.48
C TYR A 43 -1.94 -7.61 -5.21
N ILE A 44 -0.62 -7.48 -5.38
CA ILE A 44 0.34 -7.30 -4.29
C ILE A 44 0.78 -5.84 -4.29
N THR A 45 0.64 -5.16 -3.15
CA THR A 45 1.18 -3.82 -2.95
C THR A 45 2.45 -3.84 -2.13
N VAL A 46 3.38 -2.97 -2.48
CA VAL A 46 4.61 -2.73 -1.72
C VAL A 46 4.63 -1.27 -1.30
N LEU A 47 4.49 -1.04 -0.01
CA LEU A 47 4.44 0.31 0.56
C LEU A 47 5.85 0.77 0.91
N THR A 48 6.30 1.83 0.25
CA THR A 48 7.64 2.43 0.45
C THR A 48 7.56 3.69 1.30
N ASP A 49 8.70 4.17 1.78
CA ASP A 49 8.76 5.38 2.62
C ASP A 49 8.82 6.67 1.78
N PRO A 50 7.91 7.63 1.99
CA PRO A 50 6.64 7.55 2.69
C PRO A 50 5.46 7.20 1.76
N THR A 51 4.50 6.43 2.24
CA THR A 51 3.20 6.22 1.58
C THR A 51 2.12 6.92 2.40
N THR A 52 1.63 8.08 1.94
CA THR A 52 0.71 8.93 2.71
C THR A 52 -0.40 9.54 1.86
N GLY A 53 -1.42 10.07 2.52
CA GLY A 53 -2.50 10.82 1.89
C GLY A 53 -3.46 9.96 1.08
N GLY A 54 -3.94 10.51 -0.04
CA GLY A 54 -4.93 9.86 -0.90
C GLY A 54 -4.46 8.53 -1.51
N VAL A 55 -3.16 8.32 -1.68
CA VAL A 55 -2.60 7.05 -2.18
C VAL A 55 -2.86 5.93 -1.16
N THR A 56 -2.57 6.17 0.12
CA THR A 56 -2.88 5.21 1.19
C THR A 56 -4.39 4.95 1.27
N ALA A 57 -5.21 6.00 1.18
CA ALA A 57 -6.67 5.89 1.25
C ALA A 57 -7.32 5.32 -0.03
N SER A 58 -6.54 4.86 -1.00
CA SER A 58 -7.04 4.31 -2.26
C SER A 58 -6.33 3.00 -2.61
N PHE A 59 -5.74 2.93 -3.79
CA PHE A 59 -5.21 1.69 -4.37
C PHE A 59 -4.07 1.04 -3.57
N ALA A 60 -3.34 1.81 -2.74
CA ALA A 60 -2.24 1.25 -1.95
C ALA A 60 -2.71 0.22 -0.91
N MET A 61 -3.88 0.44 -0.31
CA MET A 61 -4.47 -0.45 0.69
C MET A 61 -5.51 -1.43 0.11
N LEU A 62 -5.57 -1.57 -1.21
CA LEU A 62 -6.44 -2.53 -1.89
C LEU A 62 -5.71 -3.82 -2.28
N GLY A 63 -4.46 -4.00 -1.85
CA GLY A 63 -3.72 -5.23 -2.11
C GLY A 63 -4.36 -6.45 -1.45
N ASP A 64 -4.37 -7.58 -2.16
CA ASP A 64 -4.67 -8.90 -1.57
C ASP A 64 -3.55 -9.32 -0.60
N ILE A 65 -2.33 -8.84 -0.88
CA ILE A 65 -1.16 -8.93 0.00
C ILE A 65 -0.52 -7.56 0.04
N ILE A 66 -0.31 -7.04 1.24
CA ILE A 66 0.24 -5.71 1.48
C ILE A 66 1.59 -5.85 2.18
N LEU A 67 2.66 -5.58 1.45
CA LEU A 67 4.01 -5.55 1.98
C LEU A 67 4.45 -4.12 2.26
N SER A 68 5.40 -3.94 3.17
CA SER A 68 6.02 -2.65 3.41
C SER A 68 7.53 -2.76 3.58
N GLU A 69 8.25 -1.69 3.29
CA GLU A 69 9.65 -1.57 3.71
C GLU A 69 9.74 -1.32 5.22
N PRO A 70 10.79 -1.82 5.90
CA PRO A 70 11.02 -1.51 7.31
C PRO A 70 11.08 -0.01 7.57
N ASN A 71 10.55 0.43 8.70
CA ASN A 71 10.49 1.84 9.12
C ASN A 71 9.75 2.79 8.18
N ALA A 72 9.10 2.31 7.14
CA ALA A 72 8.33 3.15 6.23
C ALA A 72 7.21 3.89 6.96
N THR A 73 7.02 5.16 6.62
CA THR A 73 5.93 5.98 7.15
C THR A 73 4.70 5.80 6.27
N ILE A 74 3.66 5.20 6.82
CA ILE A 74 2.43 4.86 6.10
C ILE A 74 1.24 5.41 6.86
N GLY A 75 0.44 6.24 6.21
CA GLY A 75 -0.74 6.83 6.86
C GLY A 75 -1.47 7.80 5.96
N PHE A 76 -2.65 8.23 6.38
CA PHE A 76 -3.46 9.20 5.63
C PHE A 76 -3.06 10.64 5.97
N ALA A 77 -3.34 11.07 7.19
CA ALA A 77 -2.99 12.41 7.66
C ALA A 77 -1.63 12.40 8.37
N GLY A 78 -0.88 13.48 8.23
CA GLY A 78 0.38 13.63 8.95
C GLY A 78 0.18 13.70 10.47
N ARG A 79 1.14 13.17 11.23
CA ARG A 79 1.15 13.14 12.70
C ARG A 79 0.72 14.47 13.32
N ARG A 80 1.32 15.57 12.87
CA ARG A 80 1.03 16.91 13.38
C ARG A 80 -0.45 17.29 13.25
N VAL A 81 -1.06 16.95 12.11
CA VAL A 81 -2.48 17.22 11.86
C VAL A 81 -3.36 16.43 12.81
N ILE A 82 -3.05 15.16 13.02
CA ILE A 82 -3.81 14.29 13.91
C ILE A 82 -3.70 14.78 15.35
N GLU A 83 -2.49 15.08 15.83
CA GLU A 83 -2.27 15.58 17.19
C GLU A 83 -2.97 16.92 17.46
N GLN A 84 -2.95 17.82 16.47
CA GLN A 84 -3.66 19.11 16.57
C GLN A 84 -5.17 18.95 16.58
N THR A 85 -5.71 17.99 15.84
CA THR A 85 -7.15 17.76 15.75
C THR A 85 -7.67 17.00 16.97
N THR A 86 -6.96 15.94 17.38
CA THR A 86 -7.40 15.07 18.47
C THR A 86 -6.99 15.56 19.86
N LYS A 87 -6.07 16.53 19.93
CA LYS A 87 -5.43 17.02 21.17
C LYS A 87 -4.72 15.92 21.98
N LYS A 88 -4.36 14.82 21.34
CA LYS A 88 -3.65 13.68 21.95
C LYS A 88 -2.26 13.56 21.37
N LYS A 89 -1.29 13.24 22.21
CA LYS A 89 0.05 12.81 21.75
C LYS A 89 -0.06 11.40 21.19
N LEU A 90 0.53 11.20 20.01
CA LEU A 90 0.61 9.90 19.37
C LEU A 90 1.89 9.16 19.81
N PRO A 91 1.88 7.82 19.87
CA PRO A 91 3.09 7.02 20.08
C PRO A 91 4.18 7.38 19.07
N GLU A 92 5.45 7.17 19.42
CA GLU A 92 6.58 7.54 18.52
C GLU A 92 6.59 6.72 17.23
N ASP A 93 6.21 5.47 17.31
CA ASP A 93 6.10 4.48 16.24
C ASP A 93 4.80 4.58 15.44
N PHE A 94 3.88 5.45 15.84
CA PHE A 94 2.61 5.65 15.13
C PHE A 94 2.84 5.94 13.64
N GLN A 95 2.13 5.22 12.77
CA GLN A 95 2.27 5.25 11.30
C GLN A 95 3.59 4.64 10.78
N LYS A 96 4.36 3.94 11.60
CA LYS A 96 5.48 3.13 11.11
C LYS A 96 4.99 1.78 10.60
N ALA A 97 5.76 1.21 9.67
CA ALA A 97 5.45 -0.09 9.07
C ALA A 97 5.24 -1.18 10.12
N GLU A 98 6.08 -1.19 11.16
CA GLU A 98 6.03 -2.14 12.26
C GLU A 98 4.75 -1.98 13.10
N PHE A 99 4.36 -0.75 13.38
CA PHE A 99 3.10 -0.45 14.06
C PHE A 99 1.89 -0.94 13.26
N LEU A 100 1.91 -0.73 11.93
CA LEU A 100 0.84 -1.20 11.06
C LEU A 100 0.80 -2.73 10.94
N LEU A 101 1.95 -3.39 10.98
CA LEU A 101 2.05 -4.84 11.01
C LEU A 101 1.39 -5.42 12.27
N GLU A 102 1.72 -4.87 13.44
CA GLU A 102 1.12 -5.29 14.72
C GLU A 102 -0.40 -5.08 14.76
N HIS A 103 -0.91 -4.07 14.06
CA HIS A 103 -2.34 -3.75 13.99
C HIS A 103 -3.05 -4.39 12.79
N GLY A 104 -2.38 -5.23 12.01
CA GLY A 104 -2.98 -5.98 10.91
C GLY A 104 -3.31 -5.18 9.66
N PHE A 105 -2.69 -4.02 9.46
CA PHE A 105 -2.83 -3.22 8.24
C PHE A 105 -1.86 -3.60 7.14
N VAL A 106 -0.79 -4.30 7.48
CA VAL A 106 0.26 -4.76 6.57
C VAL A 106 0.53 -6.23 6.89
N ASP A 107 0.74 -7.06 5.89
CA ASP A 107 0.95 -8.51 6.06
C ASP A 107 2.40 -8.85 6.43
N ALA A 108 3.36 -8.09 5.90
CA ALA A 108 4.77 -8.26 6.24
C ALA A 108 5.59 -7.00 5.97
N THR A 109 6.65 -6.83 6.77
CA THR A 109 7.72 -5.87 6.48
C THR A 109 8.89 -6.60 5.85
N VAL A 110 9.33 -6.14 4.68
CA VAL A 110 10.35 -6.81 3.87
C VAL A 110 11.43 -5.82 3.44
N PRO A 111 12.70 -6.03 3.80
CA PRO A 111 13.80 -5.22 3.31
C PRO A 111 13.87 -5.25 1.78
N ARG A 112 14.25 -4.15 1.16
CA ARG A 112 14.33 -4.03 -0.30
C ARG A 112 15.23 -5.09 -0.94
N THR A 113 16.28 -5.51 -0.26
CA THR A 113 17.20 -6.56 -0.70
C THR A 113 16.54 -7.94 -0.82
N GLU A 114 15.51 -8.19 -0.01
CA GLU A 114 14.77 -9.47 0.04
C GLU A 114 13.46 -9.44 -0.74
N LEU A 115 13.04 -8.26 -1.17
CA LEU A 115 11.73 -8.05 -1.79
C LEU A 115 11.53 -8.90 -3.04
N ARG A 116 12.55 -9.01 -3.91
CA ARG A 116 12.48 -9.82 -5.11
C ARG A 116 12.20 -11.30 -4.81
N GLY A 117 12.93 -11.88 -3.85
CA GLY A 117 12.74 -13.28 -3.46
C GLY A 117 11.38 -13.52 -2.80
N THR A 118 10.94 -12.56 -1.99
CA THR A 118 9.61 -12.61 -1.35
C THR A 118 8.49 -12.57 -2.39
N LEU A 119 8.57 -11.66 -3.35
CA LEU A 119 7.58 -11.56 -4.44
C LEU A 119 7.56 -12.84 -5.29
N GLU A 120 8.73 -13.36 -5.66
CA GLU A 120 8.82 -14.62 -6.40
C GLU A 120 8.14 -15.78 -5.66
N LYS A 121 8.38 -15.90 -4.35
CA LYS A 121 7.75 -16.91 -3.50
C LYS A 121 6.23 -16.75 -3.47
N LEU A 122 5.74 -15.54 -3.24
CA LEU A 122 4.31 -15.25 -3.20
C LEU A 122 3.63 -15.56 -4.55
N LEU A 123 4.24 -15.14 -5.65
CA LEU A 123 3.71 -15.39 -6.99
C LEU A 123 3.65 -16.90 -7.30
N ARG A 124 4.66 -17.68 -6.90
CA ARG A 124 4.65 -19.14 -7.05
C ARG A 124 3.55 -19.82 -6.22
N GLN A 125 3.29 -19.31 -5.01
CA GLN A 125 2.26 -19.86 -4.12
C GLN A 125 0.84 -19.59 -4.62
N HIS A 126 0.62 -18.42 -5.23
CA HIS A 126 -0.69 -17.98 -5.72
C HIS A 126 -0.85 -18.18 -7.24
N GLY A 127 0.20 -18.59 -7.95
CA GLY A 127 0.11 -18.97 -9.36
C GLY A 127 -0.83 -20.17 -9.53
N ARG A 128 -1.82 -20.03 -10.41
CA ARG A 128 -2.66 -21.20 -10.78
C ARG A 128 -1.73 -22.25 -11.38
N LYS A 129 -1.69 -23.42 -10.78
CA LYS A 129 -1.21 -24.63 -11.48
C LYS A 129 -2.17 -24.88 -12.63
N GLU A 130 -1.67 -24.85 -13.86
CA GLU A 130 -2.38 -25.36 -15.02
C GLU A 130 -2.63 -26.86 -14.87
#